data_19e74de0807359d7b8bf0e43f1e2ad16
#
_entry.id   19e74de0807359d7b8bf0e43f1e2ad16
#
_cell.length_a   1.000
_cell.length_b   1.000
_cell.length_c   1.000
_cell.angle_alpha   90.00
_cell.angle_beta   90.00
_cell.angle_gamma   90.00
#
_symmetry.space_group_name_H-M   'P 1'
#
loop_
_entity.id
_entity.type
_entity.pdbx_description
1 polymer ?
#
loop_
_entity_poly.entity_id
_entity_poly.type
_entity_poly.pdbx_seq_one_letter_code
_entity_poly.pdbx_strand_id
1 'polypeptide(L)'
;MITNSQFENRYTQDVIDIVLHFQNDGTRPIVSVDDQPDLLNIVDEYINKGGNFWIAKNDETLIGTIGIMPYSNEIAVLKKFFVYE
;
A
#
# COMPACT_ATOMS: atom_id res chain seq x y z
N MET A 1 3.72 -13.67 -15.21
CA MET A 1 4.22 -12.35 -15.67
C MET A 1 3.96 -11.31 -14.59
N ILE A 2 4.93 -10.48 -14.30
CA ILE A 2 4.77 -9.42 -13.32
C ILE A 2 4.27 -8.15 -14.00
N THR A 3 3.19 -7.58 -13.47
CA THR A 3 2.62 -6.32 -13.98
C THR A 3 2.50 -5.32 -12.84
N ASN A 4 2.68 -4.04 -13.17
CA ASN A 4 2.50 -2.93 -12.24
C ASN A 4 1.31 -2.10 -12.71
N SER A 5 0.48 -1.68 -11.77
CA SER A 5 -0.67 -0.81 -12.09
C SER A 5 -1.01 0.08 -10.91
N GLN A 6 -1.78 1.13 -11.19
CA GLN A 6 -2.32 1.97 -10.14
C GLN A 6 -3.33 1.19 -9.31
N PHE A 7 -3.39 1.50 -8.01
CA PHE A 7 -4.34 0.88 -7.10
C PHE A 7 -5.79 1.15 -7.54
N GLU A 8 -6.63 0.12 -7.38
CA GLU A 8 -8.08 0.22 -7.52
C GLU A 8 -8.74 -0.37 -6.27
N ASN A 9 -9.95 0.11 -5.94
CA ASN A 9 -10.63 -0.30 -4.71
C ASN A 9 -10.87 -1.80 -4.60
N ARG A 10 -10.94 -2.53 -5.71
CA ARG A 10 -11.11 -3.99 -5.69
C ARG A 10 -9.91 -4.73 -5.07
N TYR A 11 -8.77 -4.06 -4.95
CA TYR A 11 -7.56 -4.64 -4.36
C TYR A 11 -7.40 -4.30 -2.88
N THR A 12 -8.36 -3.62 -2.27
CA THR A 12 -8.24 -3.16 -0.88
C THR A 12 -7.85 -4.28 0.09
N GLN A 13 -8.55 -5.42 0.04
CA GLN A 13 -8.26 -6.52 0.95
C GLN A 13 -6.90 -7.14 0.68
N ASP A 14 -6.52 -7.28 -0.59
CA ASP A 14 -5.21 -7.83 -0.94
C ASP A 14 -4.07 -6.92 -0.46
N VAL A 15 -4.24 -5.60 -0.55
CA VAL A 15 -3.27 -4.63 -0.04
C VAL A 15 -3.17 -4.72 1.48
N ILE A 16 -4.30 -4.78 2.18
CA ILE A 16 -4.31 -4.93 3.63
C ILE A 16 -3.57 -6.20 4.03
N ASP A 17 -3.85 -7.31 3.36
CA ASP A 17 -3.23 -8.60 3.68
C ASP A 17 -1.71 -8.55 3.53
N ILE A 18 -1.19 -8.00 2.43
CA ILE A 18 0.26 -7.93 2.22
C ILE A 18 0.94 -6.96 3.19
N VAL A 19 0.33 -5.80 3.44
CA VAL A 19 0.90 -4.81 4.37
C VAL A 19 0.98 -5.40 5.78
N LEU A 20 -0.09 -6.00 6.26
CA LEU A 20 -0.10 -6.59 7.60
C LEU A 20 0.84 -7.78 7.70
N HIS A 21 1.00 -8.57 6.64
CA HIS A 21 1.95 -9.66 6.61
C HIS A 21 3.38 -9.17 6.89
N PHE A 22 3.82 -8.11 6.21
CA PHE A 22 5.16 -7.58 6.40
C PHE A 22 5.31 -6.82 7.72
N GLN A 23 4.30 -6.11 8.17
CA GLN A 23 4.35 -5.35 9.42
C GLN A 23 4.32 -6.25 10.65
N ASN A 24 3.72 -7.44 10.55
CA ASN A 24 3.58 -8.38 11.67
C ASN A 24 4.52 -9.57 11.51
N ASP A 25 5.78 -9.31 11.19
CA ASP A 25 6.81 -10.33 10.96
C ASP A 25 7.42 -10.92 12.25
N GLY A 26 6.95 -10.47 13.43
CA GLY A 26 7.43 -10.95 14.71
C GLY A 26 8.56 -10.13 15.33
N THR A 27 9.06 -9.11 14.63
CA THR A 27 10.19 -8.29 15.12
C THR A 27 9.74 -7.04 15.87
N ARG A 28 8.44 -6.76 15.88
CA ARG A 28 7.87 -5.58 16.54
C ARG A 28 6.43 -5.88 16.98
N PRO A 29 5.81 -4.98 17.78
CA PRO A 29 4.42 -5.16 18.21
C PRO A 29 3.45 -5.34 17.03
N ILE A 30 2.41 -6.14 17.24
CA ILE A 30 1.38 -6.37 16.23
C ILE A 30 0.67 -5.06 15.89
N VAL A 31 0.52 -4.81 14.58
CA VAL A 31 -0.19 -3.66 14.04
C VAL A 31 -1.46 -4.15 13.35
N SER A 32 -2.56 -3.45 13.54
CA SER A 32 -3.83 -3.78 12.89
C SER A 32 -4.21 -2.74 11.85
N VAL A 33 -5.24 -3.02 11.05
CA VAL A 33 -5.77 -2.06 10.10
C VAL A 33 -6.36 -0.83 10.81
N ASP A 34 -6.84 -0.99 12.03
CA ASP A 34 -7.38 0.13 12.83
C ASP A 34 -6.30 1.16 13.18
N ASP A 35 -5.04 0.73 13.25
CA ASP A 35 -3.90 1.63 13.48
C ASP A 35 -3.49 2.39 12.23
N GLN A 36 -4.01 2.02 11.07
CA GLN A 36 -3.66 2.60 9.76
C GLN A 36 -4.92 2.71 8.89
N PRO A 37 -5.84 3.61 9.26
CA PRO A 37 -7.11 3.74 8.53
C PRO A 37 -6.93 4.19 7.07
N ASP A 38 -5.75 4.69 6.69
CA ASP A 38 -5.44 5.01 5.30
C ASP A 38 -5.60 3.80 4.37
N LEU A 39 -5.38 2.58 4.88
CA LEU A 39 -5.54 1.36 4.08
C LEU A 39 -7.01 1.09 3.68
N LEU A 40 -7.96 1.66 4.41
CA LEU A 40 -9.38 1.53 4.08
C LEU A 40 -9.86 2.59 3.09
N ASN A 41 -9.05 3.61 2.80
CA ASN A 41 -9.40 4.75 1.96
C ASN A 41 -8.22 5.16 1.08
N ILE A 42 -7.60 4.19 0.39
CA ILE A 42 -6.36 4.45 -0.36
C ILE A 42 -6.57 5.48 -1.46
N VAL A 43 -7.68 5.42 -2.19
CA VAL A 43 -7.96 6.42 -3.24
C VAL A 43 -8.01 7.82 -2.63
N ASP A 44 -8.76 8.00 -1.53
CA ASP A 44 -8.91 9.31 -0.91
C ASP A 44 -7.63 9.79 -0.20
N GLU A 45 -6.92 8.88 0.47
CA GLU A 45 -5.76 9.25 1.29
C GLU A 45 -4.48 9.42 0.48
N TYR A 46 -4.35 8.77 -0.67
CA TYR A 46 -3.16 8.85 -1.52
C TYR A 46 -3.45 9.53 -2.85
N ILE A 47 -4.34 8.97 -3.65
CA ILE A 47 -4.53 9.41 -5.05
C ILE A 47 -5.21 10.77 -5.10
N ASN A 48 -6.32 10.94 -4.37
CA ASN A 48 -7.10 12.19 -4.41
C ASN A 48 -6.42 13.35 -3.70
N LYS A 49 -5.38 13.08 -2.91
CA LYS A 49 -4.60 14.13 -2.24
C LYS A 49 -3.37 14.57 -3.04
N GLY A 50 -3.24 14.10 -4.28
CA GLY A 50 -2.14 14.46 -5.14
C GLY A 50 -0.95 13.52 -5.11
N GLY A 51 -1.06 12.44 -4.34
CA GLY A 51 -0.08 11.35 -4.36
C GLY A 51 -0.49 10.25 -5.30
N ASN A 52 -0.03 9.04 -5.02
CA ASN A 52 -0.44 7.87 -5.81
C ASN A 52 -0.22 6.60 -5.00
N PHE A 53 -0.74 5.49 -5.52
CA PHE A 53 -0.54 4.18 -4.93
C PHE A 53 -0.53 3.14 -6.03
N TRP A 54 0.53 2.33 -6.07
CA TRP A 54 0.71 1.30 -7.08
C TRP A 54 0.77 -0.07 -6.46
N ILE A 55 0.39 -1.06 -7.26
CA ILE A 55 0.50 -2.47 -6.91
C ILE A 55 1.32 -3.19 -7.97
N ALA A 56 1.98 -4.26 -7.54
CA ALA A 56 2.65 -5.20 -8.43
C ALA A 56 1.99 -6.56 -8.27
N LYS A 57 1.72 -7.23 -9.39
CA LYS A 57 1.08 -8.54 -9.41
C LYS A 57 1.90 -9.51 -10.23
N ASN A 58 1.93 -10.77 -9.79
CA ASN A 58 2.42 -11.88 -10.60
C ASN A 58 1.19 -12.67 -11.03
N ASP A 59 0.81 -12.51 -12.29
CA ASP A 59 -0.48 -12.95 -12.84
C ASP A 59 -1.63 -12.30 -12.04
N GLU A 60 -2.36 -13.05 -11.22
CA GLU A 60 -3.45 -12.51 -10.42
C GLU A 60 -3.10 -12.33 -8.94
N THR A 61 -1.86 -12.65 -8.54
CA THR A 61 -1.44 -12.57 -7.15
C THR A 61 -0.72 -11.27 -6.88
N LEU A 62 -1.21 -10.49 -5.91
CA LEU A 62 -0.57 -9.26 -5.47
C LEU A 62 0.73 -9.60 -4.75
N ILE A 63 1.86 -9.04 -5.22
CA ILE A 63 3.18 -9.31 -4.66
C ILE A 63 3.88 -8.07 -4.10
N GLY A 64 3.36 -6.88 -4.35
CA GLY A 64 3.99 -5.68 -3.85
C GLY A 64 3.08 -4.48 -3.84
N THR A 65 3.43 -3.50 -3.00
CA THR A 65 2.72 -2.23 -2.88
C THR A 65 3.70 -1.08 -2.72
N ILE A 66 3.34 0.11 -3.20
CA ILE A 66 4.06 1.34 -2.92
C ILE A 66 3.08 2.52 -2.95
N GLY A 67 3.11 3.34 -1.90
CA GLY A 67 2.31 4.55 -1.83
C GLY A 67 3.19 5.80 -1.75
N ILE A 68 2.75 6.86 -2.41
CA ILE A 68 3.38 8.18 -2.31
C ILE A 68 2.32 9.15 -1.83
N MET A 69 2.60 9.83 -0.73
CA MET A 69 1.70 10.78 -0.10
C MET A 69 2.37 12.15 -0.10
N PRO A 70 1.71 13.20 -0.62
CA PRO A 70 2.33 14.52 -0.61
C PRO A 70 2.42 15.05 0.82
N TYR A 71 3.59 15.61 1.16
CA TYR A 71 3.83 16.24 2.46
C TYR A 71 3.80 17.76 2.33
N SER A 72 4.36 18.28 1.24
CA SER A 72 4.35 19.70 0.91
C SER A 72 4.42 19.86 -0.61
N ASN A 73 4.47 21.11 -1.11
CA ASN A 73 4.59 21.35 -2.55
C ASN A 73 5.86 20.77 -3.17
N GLU A 74 6.89 20.52 -2.36
CA GLU A 74 8.19 20.06 -2.83
C GLU A 74 8.59 18.70 -2.30
N ILE A 75 7.85 18.14 -1.31
CA ILE A 75 8.24 16.91 -0.62
C ILE A 75 7.10 15.91 -0.69
N ALA A 76 7.42 14.69 -1.12
CA ALA A 76 6.52 13.55 -1.06
C ALA A 76 7.13 12.48 -0.15
N VAL A 77 6.27 11.74 0.56
CA VAL A 77 6.69 10.69 1.48
C VAL A 77 6.33 9.34 0.88
N LEU A 78 7.34 8.45 0.83
CA LEU A 78 7.14 7.07 0.41
C LEU A 78 6.53 6.28 1.57
N LYS A 79 5.41 5.60 1.32
CA LYS A 79 4.69 4.83 2.33
C LYS A 79 4.28 3.46 1.81
N LYS A 80 4.11 2.50 2.73
CA LYS A 80 3.59 1.16 2.42
C LYS A 80 4.36 0.47 1.29
N PHE A 81 5.69 0.60 1.31
CA PHE A 81 6.54 -0.07 0.33
C PHE A 81 6.87 -1.48 0.83
N PHE A 82 6.19 -2.47 0.27
CA PHE A 82 6.39 -3.87 0.60
C PHE A 82 6.40 -4.71 -0.67
N VAL A 83 7.36 -5.62 -0.79
CA VAL A 83 7.47 -6.49 -1.95
C VAL A 83 7.91 -7.87 -1.49
N TYR A 84 7.22 -8.92 -1.95
CA TYR A 84 7.68 -10.29 -1.77
C TYR A 84 8.93 -10.56 -2.61
N GLU A 85 9.87 -11.27 -2.03
CA GLU A 85 11.08 -11.68 -2.75
C GLU A 85 10.84 -12.86 -3.67
#